data_92b63b38d448821064b01cdb07b36ab7
#
_entry.id   92b63b38d448821064b01cdb07b36ab7
#
_cell.length_a   1.000
_cell.length_b   1.000
_cell.length_c   1.000
_cell.angle_alpha   90.00
_cell.angle_beta   90.00
_cell.angle_gamma   90.00
#
_symmetry.space_group_name_H-M   'P 1'
#
loop_
_entity.id
_entity.type
_entity.pdbx_description
1 polymer ?
#
loop_
_entity_poly.entity_id
_entity_poly.type
_entity_poly.pdbx_seq_one_letter_code
_entity_poly.pdbx_strand_id
1 'polypeptide(L)'
;MITALATIFVFGLIVFIHELGHFITAKMSGMQVDEFAIGFGPAIFKVQKGETLYSIRIIPLGGFNRIAGMTPDEPLNERSFYNKPAWKKFIVISAGAVFNFILAIVLFFGLNVTVGNLTYTNAVSYTHLRAH
;
A
#
# COMPACT_ATOMS: atom_id res chain seq x y z
N MET A 1 19.63 7.56 13.67
CA MET A 1 18.26 7.85 14.13
C MET A 1 17.35 8.29 13.00
N ILE A 2 17.70 9.35 12.26
CA ILE A 2 16.90 9.84 11.15
C ILE A 2 16.75 8.79 10.04
N THR A 3 17.85 8.10 9.71
CA THR A 3 17.85 7.05 8.69
C THR A 3 16.92 5.90 9.07
N ALA A 4 16.95 5.48 10.34
CA ALA A 4 16.06 4.43 10.84
C ALA A 4 14.60 4.84 10.77
N LEU A 5 14.28 6.07 11.19
CA LEU A 5 12.92 6.59 11.13
C LEU A 5 12.43 6.71 9.69
N ALA A 6 13.29 7.20 8.79
CA ALA A 6 12.95 7.31 7.37
C ALA A 6 12.69 5.93 6.74
N THR A 7 13.51 4.95 7.10
CA THR A 7 13.35 3.58 6.60
C THR A 7 12.01 2.98 7.07
N ILE A 8 11.68 3.15 8.34
CA ILE A 8 10.41 2.67 8.88
C ILE A 8 9.24 3.36 8.19
N PHE A 9 9.33 4.67 7.98
CA PHE A 9 8.28 5.43 7.31
C PHE A 9 8.07 4.94 5.88
N VAL A 10 9.15 4.79 5.12
CA VAL A 10 9.07 4.36 3.71
C VAL A 10 8.53 2.93 3.63
N PHE A 11 9.02 2.03 4.48
CA PHE A 11 8.53 0.65 4.52
C PHE A 11 7.04 0.61 4.87
N GLY A 12 6.65 1.39 5.88
CA GLY A 12 5.24 1.48 6.28
C GLY A 12 4.35 2.01 5.17
N LEU A 13 4.84 3.00 4.41
CA LEU A 13 4.10 3.55 3.28
C LEU A 13 3.92 2.51 2.18
N ILE A 14 4.98 1.77 1.85
CA ILE A 14 4.93 0.72 0.83
C ILE A 14 3.92 -0.35 1.23
N VAL A 15 3.98 -0.81 2.47
CA VAL A 15 3.04 -1.82 2.96
C VAL A 15 1.61 -1.29 2.98
N PHE A 16 1.43 -0.05 3.43
CA PHE A 16 0.10 0.56 3.46
C PHE A 16 -0.52 0.61 2.06
N ILE A 17 0.23 1.06 1.07
CA ILE A 17 -0.25 1.15 -0.32
C ILE A 17 -0.54 -0.25 -0.87
N HIS A 18 0.31 -1.22 -0.56
CA HIS A 18 0.11 -2.62 -0.96
C HIS A 18 -1.22 -3.16 -0.40
N GLU A 19 -1.42 -2.97 0.90
CA GLU A 19 -2.65 -3.45 1.55
C GLU A 19 -3.87 -2.67 1.09
N LEU A 20 -3.71 -1.38 0.82
CA LEU A 20 -4.79 -0.55 0.29
C LEU A 20 -5.22 -1.06 -1.10
N GLY A 21 -4.28 -1.51 -1.92
CA GLY A 21 -4.61 -2.11 -3.21
C GLY A 21 -5.50 -3.32 -3.06
N HIS A 22 -5.15 -4.24 -2.17
CA HIS A 22 -6.00 -5.42 -1.88
C HIS A 22 -7.37 -4.99 -1.35
N PHE A 23 -7.39 -4.02 -0.46
CA PHE A 23 -8.63 -3.55 0.15
C PHE A 23 -9.59 -2.96 -0.87
N ILE A 24 -9.09 -2.03 -1.69
CA ILE A 24 -9.93 -1.33 -2.67
C ILE A 24 -10.46 -2.31 -3.72
N THR A 25 -9.61 -3.17 -4.26
CA THR A 25 -10.02 -4.12 -5.30
C THR A 25 -10.96 -5.19 -4.75
N ALA A 26 -10.75 -5.62 -3.50
CA ALA A 26 -11.66 -6.57 -2.86
C ALA A 26 -13.05 -5.94 -2.69
N LYS A 27 -13.13 -4.69 -2.23
CA LYS A 27 -14.41 -3.97 -2.11
C LYS A 27 -15.08 -3.80 -3.47
N MET A 28 -14.33 -3.39 -4.49
CA MET A 28 -14.86 -3.21 -5.83
C MET A 28 -15.32 -4.53 -6.46
N SER A 29 -14.70 -5.64 -6.08
CA SER A 29 -15.06 -6.97 -6.57
C SER A 29 -16.24 -7.59 -5.82
N GLY A 30 -16.80 -6.88 -4.84
CA GLY A 30 -17.93 -7.39 -4.06
C GLY A 30 -17.54 -8.36 -2.97
N MET A 31 -16.27 -8.43 -2.61
CA MET A 31 -15.81 -9.29 -1.51
C MET A 31 -16.06 -8.60 -0.17
N GLN A 32 -16.29 -9.41 0.85
CA GLN A 32 -16.46 -8.91 2.21
C GLN A 32 -15.09 -8.78 2.85
N VAL A 33 -14.73 -7.55 3.26
CA VAL A 33 -13.49 -7.28 3.98
C VAL A 33 -13.85 -7.05 5.44
N ASP A 34 -13.39 -7.96 6.30
CA ASP A 34 -13.73 -7.92 7.73
C ASP A 34 -12.84 -6.97 8.50
N GLU A 35 -11.57 -6.88 8.15
CA GLU A 35 -10.63 -5.99 8.83
C GLU A 35 -9.56 -5.49 7.87
N PHE A 36 -9.26 -4.20 7.99
CA PHE A 36 -8.11 -3.57 7.35
C PHE A 36 -7.22 -3.03 8.45
N ALA A 37 -6.04 -3.61 8.60
CA ALA A 37 -5.12 -3.28 9.69
C ALA A 37 -3.80 -2.74 9.17
N ILE A 38 -3.32 -1.68 9.82
CA ILE A 38 -1.99 -1.12 9.58
C ILE A 38 -1.14 -1.50 10.79
N GLY A 39 -0.03 -2.20 10.54
CA GLY A 39 0.84 -2.69 11.58
C GLY A 39 0.45 -4.07 12.08
N PHE A 40 1.19 -4.54 13.07
CA PHE A 40 0.98 -5.83 13.72
C PHE A 40 0.90 -5.68 15.23
N GLY A 41 0.44 -6.73 15.89
CA GLY A 41 0.36 -6.80 17.34
C GLY A 41 -0.92 -6.20 17.89
N PRO A 42 -0.94 -5.82 19.17
CA PRO A 42 -2.14 -5.25 19.78
C PRO A 42 -2.57 -3.95 19.12
N ALA A 43 -3.88 -3.80 18.93
CA ALA A 43 -4.42 -2.59 18.31
C ALA A 43 -4.43 -1.44 19.33
N ILE A 44 -3.89 -0.29 18.91
CA ILE A 44 -3.94 0.94 19.71
C ILE A 44 -5.13 1.81 19.33
N PHE A 45 -5.69 1.60 18.15
CA PHE A 45 -6.86 2.35 17.67
C PHE A 45 -7.70 1.44 16.80
N LYS A 46 -9.01 1.43 17.02
CA LYS A 46 -9.97 0.64 16.24
C LYS A 46 -11.19 1.47 15.93
N VAL A 47 -11.66 1.41 14.69
CA VAL A 47 -12.91 2.03 14.28
C VAL A 47 -13.68 1.03 13.41
N GLN A 48 -14.90 0.71 13.81
CA GLN A 48 -15.80 -0.10 13.00
C GLN A 48 -16.60 0.83 12.10
N LYS A 49 -16.48 0.63 10.78
CA LYS A 49 -17.22 1.41 9.81
C LYS A 49 -17.86 0.47 8.80
N GLY A 50 -19.18 0.33 8.90
CA GLY A 50 -19.91 -0.67 8.12
C GLY A 50 -19.48 -2.07 8.52
N GLU A 51 -19.14 -2.89 7.54
CA GLU A 51 -18.70 -4.28 7.78
C GLU A 51 -17.21 -4.42 8.10
N THR A 52 -16.44 -3.35 7.93
CA THR A 52 -14.98 -3.41 8.02
C THR A 52 -14.50 -2.73 9.29
N LEU A 53 -13.67 -3.45 10.03
CA LEU A 53 -12.95 -2.89 11.18
C LEU A 53 -11.63 -2.32 10.70
N TYR A 54 -11.43 -1.02 10.93
CA TYR A 54 -10.16 -0.35 10.64
C TYR A 54 -9.35 -0.28 11.92
N SER A 55 -8.11 -0.76 11.89
CA SER A 55 -7.28 -0.76 13.09
C SER A 55 -5.86 -0.28 12.78
N ILE A 56 -5.26 0.38 13.78
CA ILE A 56 -3.85 0.74 13.78
C ILE A 56 -3.22 0.00 14.96
N ARG A 57 -2.12 -0.72 14.68
CA ARG A 57 -1.49 -1.58 15.67
C ARG A 57 -0.14 -1.03 16.05
N ILE A 58 0.40 -1.55 17.16
CA ILE A 58 1.60 -0.99 17.81
C ILE A 58 2.84 -1.07 16.92
N ILE A 59 3.04 -2.22 16.25
CA ILE A 59 4.24 -2.44 15.43
C ILE A 59 4.00 -1.87 14.04
N PRO A 60 4.66 -0.76 13.65
CA PRO A 60 4.36 -0.08 12.39
C PRO A 60 5.04 -0.74 11.18
N LEU A 61 5.22 -2.04 11.23
CA LEU A 61 5.84 -2.81 10.15
C LEU A 61 4.79 -3.77 9.62
N GLY A 62 4.31 -3.50 8.40
CA GLY A 62 3.36 -4.39 7.77
C GLY A 62 1.91 -3.99 7.97
N GLY A 63 1.04 -4.93 7.79
CA GLY A 63 -0.40 -4.76 7.87
C GLY A 63 -1.09 -5.97 7.30
N PHE A 64 -2.41 -5.96 7.29
CA PHE A 64 -3.16 -7.07 6.68
C PHE A 64 -4.58 -6.65 6.32
N ASN A 65 -5.16 -7.39 5.40
CA ASN A 65 -6.58 -7.36 5.06
C ASN A 65 -7.17 -8.72 5.38
N ARG A 66 -8.22 -8.74 6.16
CA ARG A 66 -8.94 -9.98 6.41
C ARG A 66 -10.16 -10.02 5.49
N ILE A 67 -10.05 -10.80 4.42
CA ILE A 67 -11.13 -10.97 3.46
C ILE A 67 -11.86 -12.27 3.79
N ALA A 68 -13.19 -12.23 3.84
CA ALA A 68 -13.99 -13.37 4.20
C ALA A 68 -13.72 -14.55 3.25
N GLY A 69 -13.57 -15.74 3.81
CA GLY A 69 -13.39 -16.97 3.04
C GLY A 69 -12.00 -17.26 2.55
N MET A 70 -10.99 -16.44 2.92
CA MET A 70 -9.60 -16.75 2.59
C MET A 70 -8.99 -17.79 3.52
N THR A 71 -9.52 -17.93 4.70
CA THR A 71 -9.04 -18.92 5.68
C THR A 71 -9.84 -20.22 5.51
N PRO A 72 -9.18 -21.39 5.48
CA PRO A 72 -9.89 -22.66 5.26
C PRO A 72 -11.00 -22.96 6.26
N ASP A 73 -10.88 -22.44 7.47
CA ASP A 73 -11.83 -22.70 8.54
C ASP A 73 -13.06 -21.80 8.53
N GLU A 74 -13.09 -20.80 7.67
CA GLU A 74 -14.22 -19.88 7.62
C GLU A 74 -15.34 -20.42 6.74
N PRO A 75 -16.62 -20.24 7.16
CA PRO A 75 -17.73 -20.63 6.29
C PRO A 75 -17.77 -19.72 5.06
N LEU A 76 -18.04 -20.31 3.91
CA LEU A 76 -18.12 -19.59 2.65
C LEU A 76 -19.49 -18.96 2.47
N ASN A 77 -19.54 -17.72 1.98
CA ASN A 77 -20.76 -17.07 1.58
C ASN A 77 -20.57 -16.46 0.18
N GLU A 78 -21.61 -15.83 -0.36
CA GLU A 78 -21.55 -15.27 -1.72
C GLU A 78 -20.47 -14.21 -1.89
N ARG A 79 -20.09 -13.54 -0.81
CA ARG A 79 -19.09 -12.49 -0.82
C ARG A 79 -17.72 -12.98 -0.40
N SER A 80 -17.54 -14.27 -0.20
CA SER A 80 -16.25 -14.87 0.14
C SER A 80 -15.30 -14.87 -1.04
N PHE A 81 -14.01 -14.73 -0.75
CA PHE A 81 -12.95 -14.68 -1.77
C PHE A 81 -13.02 -15.88 -2.72
N TYR A 82 -13.11 -17.09 -2.16
CA TYR A 82 -13.09 -18.31 -2.97
C TYR A 82 -14.35 -18.52 -3.80
N ASN A 83 -15.45 -17.83 -3.48
CA ASN A 83 -16.68 -17.93 -4.26
C ASN A 83 -16.74 -16.93 -5.40
N LYS A 84 -15.74 -16.07 -5.55
CA LYS A 84 -15.68 -15.11 -6.65
C LYS A 84 -15.04 -15.75 -7.89
N PRO A 85 -15.36 -15.20 -9.10
CA PRO A 85 -14.71 -15.66 -10.32
C PRO A 85 -13.19 -15.52 -10.28
N ALA A 86 -12.49 -16.37 -11.03
CA ALA A 86 -11.03 -16.36 -11.05
C ALA A 86 -10.43 -15.00 -11.40
N TRP A 87 -11.04 -14.26 -12.34
CA TRP A 87 -10.52 -12.96 -12.75
C TRP A 87 -10.57 -11.93 -11.61
N LYS A 88 -11.61 -11.99 -10.76
CA LYS A 88 -11.70 -11.11 -9.58
C LYS A 88 -10.65 -11.47 -8.54
N LYS A 89 -10.45 -12.77 -8.30
CA LYS A 89 -9.41 -13.24 -7.39
C LYS A 89 -8.03 -12.80 -7.87
N PHE A 90 -7.78 -12.91 -9.17
CA PHE A 90 -6.51 -12.48 -9.76
C PHE A 90 -6.28 -10.98 -9.56
N ILE A 91 -7.30 -10.17 -9.81
CA ILE A 91 -7.21 -8.72 -9.62
C ILE A 91 -6.84 -8.38 -8.18
N VAL A 92 -7.52 -8.99 -7.23
CA VAL A 92 -7.27 -8.71 -5.81
C VAL A 92 -5.85 -9.13 -5.40
N ILE A 93 -5.41 -10.31 -5.81
CA ILE A 93 -4.09 -10.82 -5.46
C ILE A 93 -2.99 -9.95 -6.07
N SER A 94 -3.15 -9.53 -7.31
CA SER A 94 -2.13 -8.74 -8.00
C SER A 94 -2.16 -7.26 -7.63
N ALA A 95 -3.26 -6.78 -7.05
CA ALA A 95 -3.46 -5.35 -6.80
C ALA A 95 -2.43 -4.75 -5.86
N GLY A 96 -1.96 -5.51 -4.87
CA GLY A 96 -0.93 -5.01 -3.95
C GLY A 96 0.32 -4.60 -4.70
N ALA A 97 0.82 -5.48 -5.56
CA ALA A 97 2.01 -5.21 -6.36
C ALA A 97 1.77 -4.08 -7.37
N VAL A 98 0.59 -4.05 -8.00
CA VAL A 98 0.23 -3.01 -8.95
C VAL A 98 0.20 -1.64 -8.28
N PHE A 99 -0.40 -1.55 -7.10
CA PHE A 99 -0.45 -0.28 -6.36
C PHE A 99 0.94 0.18 -5.94
N ASN A 100 1.81 -0.75 -5.54
CA ASN A 100 3.19 -0.40 -5.22
C ASN A 100 3.95 0.09 -6.46
N PHE A 101 3.70 -0.52 -7.61
CA PHE A 101 4.29 -0.09 -8.87
C PHE A 101 3.83 1.33 -9.23
N ILE A 102 2.54 1.63 -9.07
CA ILE A 102 1.99 2.96 -9.30
C ILE A 102 2.64 3.97 -8.34
N LEU A 103 2.77 3.60 -7.07
CA LEU A 103 3.45 4.45 -6.08
C LEU A 103 4.89 4.76 -6.51
N ALA A 104 5.62 3.75 -6.99
CA ALA A 104 6.99 3.94 -7.46
C ALA A 104 7.06 4.91 -8.63
N ILE A 105 6.13 4.82 -9.57
CA ILE A 105 6.05 5.74 -10.71
C ILE A 105 5.77 7.16 -10.24
N VAL A 106 4.81 7.33 -9.33
CA VAL A 106 4.44 8.65 -8.81
C VAL A 106 5.63 9.28 -8.08
N LEU A 107 6.31 8.52 -7.24
CA LEU A 107 7.47 9.01 -6.50
C LEU A 107 8.63 9.36 -7.44
N PHE A 108 8.86 8.51 -8.45
CA PHE A 108 9.91 8.75 -9.43
C PHE A 108 9.65 10.05 -10.20
N PHE A 109 8.43 10.27 -10.67
CA PHE A 109 8.06 11.52 -11.33
C PHE A 109 8.20 12.72 -10.39
N GLY A 110 7.73 12.59 -9.17
CA GLY A 110 7.84 13.65 -8.18
C GLY A 110 9.28 14.05 -7.93
N LEU A 111 10.16 13.06 -7.77
CA LEU A 111 11.59 13.33 -7.56
C LEU A 111 12.23 13.97 -8.79
N ASN A 112 11.88 13.50 -9.99
CA ASN A 112 12.44 14.11 -11.20
C ASN A 112 11.98 15.52 -11.42
N VAL A 113 10.73 15.83 -11.11
CA VAL A 113 10.22 17.20 -11.25
C VAL A 113 10.87 18.16 -10.26
N THR A 114 11.05 17.72 -9.01
CA THR A 114 11.58 18.58 -7.93
C THR A 114 13.10 18.58 -7.91
N VAL A 115 13.73 17.40 -7.75
CA VAL A 115 15.17 17.26 -7.58
C VAL A 115 15.88 17.28 -8.93
N GLY A 116 15.28 16.68 -9.97
CA GLY A 116 15.85 16.65 -11.31
C GLY A 116 16.09 18.04 -11.88
N ASN A 117 15.15 18.96 -11.69
CA ASN A 117 15.31 20.34 -12.14
C ASN A 117 16.50 21.02 -11.49
N LEU A 118 16.67 20.80 -10.19
CA LEU A 118 17.80 21.34 -9.46
C LEU A 118 19.13 20.76 -9.97
N THR A 119 19.15 19.48 -10.28
CA THR A 119 20.33 18.81 -10.80
C THR A 119 20.72 19.34 -12.17
N TYR A 120 19.77 19.52 -13.05
CA TYR A 120 20.03 20.11 -14.37
C TYR A 120 20.54 21.53 -14.27
N THR A 121 19.96 22.32 -13.42
CA THR A 121 20.40 23.70 -13.21
C THR A 121 21.84 23.74 -12.71
N ASN A 122 22.18 22.90 -11.76
CA ASN A 122 23.53 22.83 -11.23
C ASN A 122 24.53 22.35 -12.28
N ALA A 123 24.15 21.34 -13.07
CA ALA A 123 25.02 20.81 -14.11
C ALA A 123 25.30 21.85 -15.20
N VAL A 124 24.28 22.59 -15.62
CA VAL A 124 24.44 23.64 -16.62
C VAL A 124 25.33 24.76 -16.08
N SER A 125 25.09 25.19 -14.83
CA SER A 125 25.92 26.21 -14.20
C SER A 125 27.38 25.77 -14.11
N TYR A 126 27.61 24.54 -13.70
CA TYR A 126 28.98 24.00 -13.58
C TYR A 126 29.67 23.94 -14.95
N THR A 127 28.97 23.47 -15.96
CA THR A 127 29.51 23.38 -17.31
C THR A 127 29.86 24.77 -17.87
N HIS A 128 28.99 25.76 -17.64
CA HIS A 128 29.20 27.15 -18.07
C HIS A 128 30.44 27.75 -17.43
N LEU A 129 30.58 27.58 -16.11
CA LEU A 129 31.76 28.07 -15.38
C LEU A 129 33.05 27.43 -15.86
N ARG A 130 33.01 26.15 -16.21
CA ARG A 130 34.18 25.42 -16.68
C ARG A 130 34.59 25.82 -18.09
N ALA A 131 33.66 26.33 -18.90
CA ALA A 131 33.94 26.77 -20.27
C ALA A 131 34.67 28.13 -20.30
N HIS A 132 34.66 28.88 -19.22
CA HIS A 132 35.37 30.11 -19.06
C HIS A 132 36.68 29.95 -18.29
#